data_295b8c89eb5e7a79f144c72f3a72e166
#
_entry.id   295b8c89eb5e7a79f144c72f3a72e166
#
_cell.length_a   1.000
_cell.length_b   1.000
_cell.length_c   1.000
_cell.angle_alpha   90.00
_cell.angle_beta   90.00
_cell.angle_gamma   90.00
#
_symmetry.space_group_name_H-M   'P 1'
#
loop_
_entity.id
_entity.type
_entity.pdbx_description
1 polymer ?
#
loop_
_entity_poly.entity_id
_entity_poly.type
_entity_poly.pdbx_seq_one_letter_code
_entity_poly.pdbx_strand_id
1 'polypeptide(L)'
;MIIELTQTSASQVNQSLLKARSQSGTSGLAFTMVVVTDSTNYDKVLTACLEAAREHPSRILVVVENARRNAARLDAEIRCADGFPGDVVTLRVSGELVEHSGSIVLPLLLPDSPTVVWWPNESPVRPADDQIGALGTRRITDASGDKDPLAALQVRADNLTPGDTDLTWTRLTPWRALLAASLDQFPATIKSAVVEADRDNAPAELMAAWLEARLRVDVVRKDTEGPGITGIRLATPAGDIEVLRGSSATAAQYSVPGQPQRMVALKRRDINELITEELRRMDADGIFEQAVQMLRTRSERASRKAPVKKAAAKKNRAGKAAAGTSPARTTDKRTGRN
;
A
#
# COMPACT_ATOMS: atom_id res chain seq x y z
N MET A 1 0.38 -5.94 32.84
CA MET A 1 -1.03 -6.27 33.25
C MET A 1 -1.85 -6.54 31.99
N ILE A 2 -2.60 -7.66 31.96
CA ILE A 2 -3.52 -8.00 30.85
C ILE A 2 -4.94 -8.05 31.43
N ILE A 3 -5.88 -7.41 30.73
CA ILE A 3 -7.32 -7.40 31.09
C ILE A 3 -8.10 -7.90 29.89
N GLU A 4 -8.87 -8.96 30.06
CA GLU A 4 -9.76 -9.50 29.04
C GLU A 4 -11.21 -9.13 29.36
N LEU A 5 -11.94 -8.63 28.36
CA LEU A 5 -13.33 -8.23 28.44
C LEU A 5 -14.12 -8.96 27.34
N THR A 6 -15.09 -9.75 27.74
CA THR A 6 -15.96 -10.49 26.82
C THR A 6 -17.35 -9.88 26.78
N GLN A 7 -17.97 -9.79 25.58
CA GLN A 7 -19.29 -9.18 25.39
C GLN A 7 -19.40 -7.79 26.05
N THR A 8 -18.42 -6.95 25.77
CA THR A 8 -18.22 -5.65 26.42
C THR A 8 -18.79 -4.49 25.59
N SER A 9 -18.57 -3.27 26.05
CA SER A 9 -18.90 -2.02 25.35
C SER A 9 -17.69 -1.09 25.30
N ALA A 10 -17.68 -0.15 24.36
CA ALA A 10 -16.62 0.87 24.24
C ALA A 10 -16.40 1.64 25.57
N SER A 11 -17.50 1.94 26.29
CA SER A 11 -17.43 2.61 27.61
C SER A 11 -16.70 1.75 28.65
N GLN A 12 -16.99 0.45 28.73
CA GLN A 12 -16.33 -0.46 29.67
C GLN A 12 -14.86 -0.65 29.32
N VAL A 13 -14.52 -0.75 28.04
CA VAL A 13 -13.13 -0.80 27.56
C VAL A 13 -12.38 0.46 27.99
N ASN A 14 -12.96 1.66 27.76
CA ASN A 14 -12.35 2.92 28.14
C ASN A 14 -12.14 3.04 29.67
N GLN A 15 -13.14 2.67 30.48
CA GLN A 15 -13.02 2.68 31.95
C GLN A 15 -11.91 1.75 32.43
N SER A 16 -11.81 0.54 31.85
CA SER A 16 -10.78 -0.43 32.19
C SER A 16 -9.39 0.06 31.79
N LEU A 17 -9.26 0.69 30.63
CA LEU A 17 -8.02 1.29 30.15
C LEU A 17 -7.56 2.45 31.05
N LEU A 18 -8.45 3.35 31.44
CA LEU A 18 -8.14 4.47 32.35
C LEU A 18 -7.70 3.95 33.73
N LYS A 19 -8.38 2.92 34.26
CA LYS A 19 -8.00 2.28 35.53
C LYS A 19 -6.63 1.62 35.43
N ALA A 20 -6.34 0.90 34.34
CA ALA A 20 -5.03 0.28 34.13
C ALA A 20 -3.91 1.32 34.09
N ARG A 21 -4.11 2.44 33.37
CA ARG A 21 -3.14 3.54 33.28
C ARG A 21 -2.89 4.24 34.61
N SER A 22 -3.92 4.47 35.43
CA SER A 22 -3.75 5.09 36.73
C SER A 22 -2.85 4.27 37.68
N GLN A 23 -2.74 2.97 37.42
CA GLN A 23 -1.89 2.05 38.19
C GLN A 23 -0.46 1.92 37.65
N SER A 24 -0.27 2.14 36.36
CA SER A 24 1.02 1.92 35.68
C SER A 24 1.92 3.14 35.58
N GLY A 25 1.41 4.35 35.86
CA GLY A 25 2.20 5.58 35.84
C GLY A 25 2.79 5.96 34.47
N THR A 26 2.37 5.34 33.37
CA THR A 26 2.89 5.60 32.04
C THR A 26 2.43 6.96 31.53
N SER A 27 3.37 7.83 31.21
CA SER A 27 3.18 9.12 30.56
C SER A 27 4.03 9.20 29.27
N GLY A 28 3.67 10.06 28.35
CA GLY A 28 4.51 10.34 27.18
C GLY A 28 4.14 9.61 25.91
N LEU A 29 2.87 9.18 25.75
CA LEU A 29 2.37 8.67 24.47
C LEU A 29 2.23 9.84 23.50
N ALA A 30 2.84 9.72 22.30
CA ALA A 30 2.88 10.81 21.32
C ALA A 30 1.64 10.86 20.42
N PHE A 31 1.00 9.72 20.16
CA PHE A 31 -0.15 9.61 19.27
C PHE A 31 -0.95 8.32 19.50
N THR A 32 -2.11 8.21 18.88
CA THR A 32 -2.86 6.95 18.79
C THR A 32 -2.62 6.31 17.42
N MET A 33 -2.25 5.03 17.40
CA MET A 33 -2.20 4.21 16.19
C MET A 33 -3.40 3.26 16.18
N VAL A 34 -4.29 3.43 15.23
CA VAL A 34 -5.43 2.53 14.99
C VAL A 34 -5.10 1.64 13.82
N VAL A 35 -5.17 0.34 13.99
CA VAL A 35 -4.86 -0.64 12.95
C VAL A 35 -6.07 -1.50 12.69
N VAL A 36 -6.53 -1.52 11.45
CA VAL A 36 -7.69 -2.32 11.05
C VAL A 36 -7.19 -3.57 10.32
N THR A 37 -7.53 -4.74 10.84
CA THR A 37 -7.07 -6.03 10.31
C THR A 37 -8.12 -7.13 10.50
N ASP A 38 -7.84 -8.31 9.99
CA ASP A 38 -8.62 -9.52 10.22
C ASP A 38 -7.92 -10.47 11.21
N SER A 39 -8.61 -11.54 11.59
CA SER A 39 -8.07 -12.53 12.53
C SER A 39 -6.89 -13.33 11.97
N THR A 40 -6.76 -13.46 10.66
CA THR A 40 -5.70 -14.24 10.00
C THR A 40 -4.35 -13.51 10.09
N ASN A 41 -4.39 -12.19 10.00
CA ASN A 41 -3.20 -11.33 9.95
C ASN A 41 -2.83 -10.73 11.32
N TYR A 42 -3.67 -10.91 12.33
CA TYR A 42 -3.57 -10.26 13.64
C TYR A 42 -2.18 -10.37 14.28
N ASP A 43 -1.62 -11.56 14.41
CA ASP A 43 -0.35 -11.77 15.13
C ASP A 43 0.83 -11.06 14.43
N LYS A 44 0.87 -11.12 13.11
CA LYS A 44 1.89 -10.44 12.30
C LYS A 44 1.78 -8.92 12.43
N VAL A 45 0.56 -8.41 12.38
CA VAL A 45 0.25 -6.99 12.50
C VAL A 45 0.58 -6.47 13.89
N LEU A 46 0.17 -7.20 14.93
CA LEU A 46 0.48 -6.84 16.32
C LEU A 46 2.00 -6.78 16.56
N THR A 47 2.76 -7.74 16.01
CA THR A 47 4.22 -7.74 16.10
C THR A 47 4.81 -6.47 15.48
N ALA A 48 4.36 -6.08 14.28
CA ALA A 48 4.81 -4.86 13.62
C ALA A 48 4.50 -3.60 14.44
N CYS A 49 3.30 -3.54 15.03
CA CYS A 49 2.90 -2.43 15.90
C CYS A 49 3.77 -2.31 17.16
N LEU A 50 4.07 -3.45 17.80
CA LEU A 50 4.89 -3.48 18.99
C LEU A 50 6.35 -3.07 18.73
N GLU A 51 6.89 -3.46 17.59
CA GLU A 51 8.23 -3.03 17.16
C GLU A 51 8.26 -1.52 16.85
N ALA A 52 7.28 -1.02 16.12
CA ALA A 52 7.17 0.42 15.84
C ALA A 52 6.99 1.25 17.12
N ALA A 53 6.24 0.76 18.10
CA ALA A 53 6.01 1.45 19.36
C ALA A 53 7.27 1.56 20.24
N ARG A 54 8.30 0.76 20.01
CA ARG A 54 9.60 0.90 20.70
C ARG A 54 10.34 2.19 20.31
N GLU A 55 10.20 2.60 19.03
CA GLU A 55 10.75 3.87 18.55
C GLU A 55 9.76 5.04 18.75
N HIS A 56 8.47 4.75 18.69
CA HIS A 56 7.38 5.73 18.71
C HIS A 56 6.35 5.37 19.80
N PRO A 57 6.58 5.72 21.08
CA PRO A 57 5.63 5.42 22.15
C PRO A 57 4.23 5.91 21.84
N SER A 58 3.27 5.00 21.74
CA SER A 58 1.93 5.29 21.24
C SER A 58 0.88 4.42 21.92
N ARG A 59 -0.38 4.85 21.87
CA ARG A 59 -1.52 3.97 22.12
C ARG A 59 -1.84 3.21 20.83
N ILE A 60 -1.82 1.90 20.89
CA ILE A 60 -2.14 1.00 19.77
C ILE A 60 -3.53 0.43 20.00
N LEU A 61 -4.44 0.68 19.04
CA LEU A 61 -5.78 0.11 18.97
C LEU A 61 -5.82 -0.84 17.77
N VAL A 62 -5.80 -2.15 18.00
CA VAL A 62 -5.92 -3.15 16.92
C VAL A 62 -7.37 -3.55 16.81
N VAL A 63 -8.02 -3.13 15.74
CA VAL A 63 -9.41 -3.46 15.40
C VAL A 63 -9.40 -4.69 14.50
N VAL A 64 -9.84 -5.82 15.07
CA VAL A 64 -9.96 -7.09 14.34
C VAL A 64 -11.42 -7.26 13.91
N GLU A 65 -11.70 -7.01 12.64
CA GLU A 65 -13.04 -7.05 12.10
C GLU A 65 -13.42 -8.43 11.56
N ASN A 66 -14.67 -8.87 11.88
CA ASN A 66 -15.26 -10.09 11.35
C ASN A 66 -16.72 -9.87 10.96
N ALA A 67 -16.94 -9.23 9.81
CA ALA A 67 -18.27 -8.97 9.27
C ALA A 67 -19.06 -10.26 8.92
N ARG A 68 -18.36 -11.39 8.70
CA ARG A 68 -19.01 -12.67 8.34
C ARG A 68 -19.72 -13.36 9.52
N ARG A 69 -19.44 -12.94 10.75
CA ARG A 69 -20.08 -13.49 11.94
C ARG A 69 -21.42 -12.80 12.17
N ASN A 70 -22.52 -13.55 12.23
CA ASN A 70 -23.87 -12.99 12.33
C ASN A 70 -24.17 -12.31 13.67
N ALA A 71 -23.48 -12.69 14.76
CA ALA A 71 -23.74 -12.10 16.08
C ALA A 71 -22.94 -10.79 16.25
N ALA A 72 -23.65 -9.71 16.53
CA ALA A 72 -23.08 -8.44 16.97
C ALA A 72 -22.37 -8.63 18.32
N ARG A 73 -21.04 -8.49 18.34
CA ARG A 73 -20.24 -8.71 19.55
C ARG A 73 -18.97 -7.88 19.53
N LEU A 74 -18.66 -7.31 20.69
CA LEU A 74 -17.37 -6.70 20.99
C LEU A 74 -16.69 -7.48 22.12
N ASP A 75 -15.48 -7.96 21.87
CA ASP A 75 -14.56 -8.45 22.90
C ASP A 75 -13.31 -7.58 22.86
N ALA A 76 -12.68 -7.36 24.00
CA ALA A 76 -11.47 -6.56 24.08
C ALA A 76 -10.40 -7.19 24.97
N GLU A 77 -9.13 -6.94 24.62
CA GLU A 77 -7.97 -7.27 25.42
C GLU A 77 -7.13 -6.00 25.59
N ILE A 78 -6.80 -5.65 26.83
CA ILE A 78 -6.01 -4.48 27.18
C ILE A 78 -4.68 -4.95 27.78
N ARG A 79 -3.58 -4.48 27.20
CA ARG A 79 -2.21 -4.72 27.69
C ARG A 79 -1.57 -3.38 28.03
N CYS A 80 -1.31 -3.13 29.32
CA CYS A 80 -0.68 -1.91 29.81
C CYS A 80 0.44 -2.25 30.78
N ALA A 81 1.48 -1.40 30.87
CA ALA A 81 2.65 -1.54 31.74
C ALA A 81 3.51 -2.81 31.52
N ASP A 82 4.61 -2.94 32.24
CA ASP A 82 5.52 -4.08 32.30
C ASP A 82 5.86 -4.74 30.95
N GLY A 83 6.84 -4.15 30.22
CA GLY A 83 7.40 -4.71 28.99
C GLY A 83 6.69 -4.32 27.69
N PHE A 84 5.64 -3.52 27.75
CA PHE A 84 5.02 -2.95 26.57
C PHE A 84 5.45 -1.47 26.37
N PRO A 85 5.79 -1.06 25.14
CA PRO A 85 6.25 0.30 24.84
C PRO A 85 5.11 1.34 24.83
N GLY A 86 3.90 0.96 25.21
CA GLY A 86 2.69 1.82 25.24
C GLY A 86 1.47 1.05 25.71
N ASP A 87 0.29 1.64 25.51
CA ASP A 87 -0.99 0.94 25.73
C ASP A 87 -1.34 0.15 24.46
N VAL A 88 -1.68 -1.12 24.60
CA VAL A 88 -2.18 -1.95 23.48
C VAL A 88 -3.58 -2.43 23.80
N VAL A 89 -4.55 -2.08 22.96
CA VAL A 89 -5.94 -2.50 23.07
C VAL A 89 -6.33 -3.25 21.80
N THR A 90 -6.64 -4.52 21.92
CA THR A 90 -7.21 -5.31 20.83
C THR A 90 -8.72 -5.30 20.95
N LEU A 91 -9.41 -4.88 19.90
CA LEU A 91 -10.86 -4.84 19.78
C LEU A 91 -11.30 -5.87 18.75
N ARG A 92 -11.99 -6.93 19.18
CA ARG A 92 -12.56 -7.94 18.27
C ARG A 92 -14.02 -7.61 18.01
N VAL A 93 -14.28 -7.04 16.83
CA VAL A 93 -15.60 -6.55 16.43
C VAL A 93 -16.24 -7.50 15.43
N SER A 94 -17.48 -7.90 15.65
CA SER A 94 -18.19 -8.82 14.76
C SER A 94 -19.65 -8.46 14.52
N GLY A 95 -20.19 -9.00 13.41
CA GLY A 95 -21.58 -8.76 12.98
C GLY A 95 -21.81 -7.30 12.63
N GLU A 96 -23.00 -6.81 12.94
CA GLU A 96 -23.43 -5.43 12.65
C GLU A 96 -22.56 -4.35 13.33
N LEU A 97 -21.82 -4.70 14.42
CA LEU A 97 -20.95 -3.74 15.09
C LEU A 97 -19.77 -3.32 14.23
N VAL A 98 -19.40 -4.06 13.19
CA VAL A 98 -18.34 -3.68 12.25
C VAL A 98 -18.69 -2.36 11.54
N GLU A 99 -19.96 -2.14 11.22
CA GLU A 99 -20.43 -0.88 10.62
C GLU A 99 -20.39 0.31 11.61
N HIS A 100 -20.09 0.06 12.88
CA HIS A 100 -19.96 1.04 13.96
C HIS A 100 -18.59 1.07 14.61
N SER A 101 -17.58 0.46 13.97
CA SER A 101 -16.20 0.38 14.50
C SER A 101 -15.61 1.75 14.85
N GLY A 102 -15.92 2.78 14.07
CA GLY A 102 -15.50 4.16 14.36
C GLY A 102 -16.03 4.68 15.71
N SER A 103 -17.28 4.40 16.04
CA SER A 103 -17.89 4.79 17.32
C SER A 103 -17.30 4.02 18.51
N ILE A 104 -16.82 2.80 18.28
CA ILE A 104 -16.12 1.98 19.30
C ILE A 104 -14.72 2.54 19.56
N VAL A 105 -14.01 2.96 18.51
CA VAL A 105 -12.64 3.47 18.56
C VAL A 105 -12.56 4.87 19.16
N LEU A 106 -13.49 5.77 18.78
CA LEU A 106 -13.46 7.18 19.13
C LEU A 106 -13.18 7.49 20.62
N PRO A 107 -13.89 6.87 21.60
CA PRO A 107 -13.67 7.15 23.03
C PRO A 107 -12.32 6.62 23.56
N LEU A 108 -11.59 5.83 22.77
CA LEU A 108 -10.31 5.24 23.16
C LEU A 108 -9.11 6.04 22.65
N LEU A 109 -9.32 7.04 21.79
CA LEU A 109 -8.26 7.90 21.27
C LEU A 109 -7.63 8.72 22.39
N LEU A 110 -6.35 9.07 22.22
CA LEU A 110 -5.70 10.06 23.08
C LEU A 110 -6.25 11.46 22.76
N PRO A 111 -6.74 12.19 23.76
CA PRO A 111 -7.17 13.56 23.53
C PRO A 111 -5.98 14.43 23.07
N ASP A 112 -6.26 15.39 22.21
CA ASP A 112 -5.31 16.40 21.72
C ASP A 112 -4.01 15.83 21.10
N SER A 113 -4.06 14.58 20.66
CA SER A 113 -2.93 13.89 20.02
C SER A 113 -3.28 13.41 18.62
N PRO A 114 -2.31 13.38 17.68
CA PRO A 114 -2.56 12.86 16.34
C PRO A 114 -3.07 11.42 16.37
N THR A 115 -3.91 11.07 15.42
CA THR A 115 -4.36 9.70 15.19
C THR A 115 -3.85 9.21 13.83
N VAL A 116 -3.14 8.09 13.83
CA VAL A 116 -2.69 7.40 12.63
C VAL A 116 -3.57 6.18 12.43
N VAL A 117 -4.15 6.02 11.26
CA VAL A 117 -4.92 4.82 10.90
C VAL A 117 -4.15 4.02 9.86
N TRP A 118 -3.98 2.73 10.09
CA TRP A 118 -3.25 1.84 9.20
C TRP A 118 -4.07 0.62 8.81
N TRP A 119 -4.13 0.34 7.51
CA TRP A 119 -4.65 -0.90 6.93
C TRP A 119 -3.49 -1.69 6.33
N PRO A 120 -2.98 -2.72 7.01
CA PRO A 120 -1.87 -3.55 6.52
C PRO A 120 -2.24 -4.49 5.37
N ASN A 121 -3.53 -4.69 5.13
CA ASN A 121 -4.10 -5.59 4.14
C ASN A 121 -5.12 -4.87 3.25
N GLU A 122 -6.34 -5.41 3.13
CA GLU A 122 -7.43 -4.75 2.39
C GLU A 122 -7.75 -3.40 3.04
N SER A 123 -7.77 -2.36 2.25
CA SER A 123 -8.07 -0.99 2.69
C SER A 123 -9.29 -0.43 1.95
N PRO A 124 -10.05 0.49 2.56
CA PRO A 124 -11.18 1.15 1.90
C PRO A 124 -10.74 1.83 0.60
N VAL A 125 -11.63 1.92 -0.39
CA VAL A 125 -11.38 2.64 -1.65
C VAL A 125 -10.99 4.10 -1.36
N ARG A 126 -11.68 4.71 -0.42
CA ARG A 126 -11.45 6.09 0.06
C ARG A 126 -11.20 6.07 1.56
N PRO A 127 -9.93 5.96 2.00
CA PRO A 127 -9.61 5.87 3.42
C PRO A 127 -10.14 7.03 4.26
N ALA A 128 -10.20 8.24 3.72
CA ALA A 128 -10.70 9.40 4.43
C ALA A 128 -12.21 9.39 4.69
N ASP A 129 -12.98 8.65 3.88
CA ASP A 129 -14.43 8.52 4.00
C ASP A 129 -14.83 7.29 4.87
N ASP A 130 -13.85 6.44 5.22
CA ASP A 130 -14.06 5.32 6.12
C ASP A 130 -14.31 5.81 7.55
N GLN A 131 -15.17 5.12 8.31
CA GLN A 131 -15.56 5.54 9.65
C GLN A 131 -14.40 5.60 10.67
N ILE A 132 -13.40 4.73 10.55
CA ILE A 132 -12.17 4.79 11.35
C ILE A 132 -11.19 5.76 10.70
N GLY A 133 -11.08 5.73 9.38
CA GLY A 133 -10.22 6.62 8.60
C GLY A 133 -10.51 8.09 8.80
N ALA A 134 -11.79 8.46 8.96
CA ALA A 134 -12.20 9.83 9.25
C ALA A 134 -11.72 10.35 10.62
N LEU A 135 -11.36 9.47 11.55
CA LEU A 135 -10.76 9.80 12.84
C LEU A 135 -9.26 10.11 12.74
N GLY A 136 -8.62 9.68 11.64
CA GLY A 136 -7.18 9.79 11.43
C GLY A 136 -6.77 11.13 10.84
N THR A 137 -5.74 11.74 11.42
CA THR A 137 -4.99 12.84 10.79
C THR A 137 -4.06 12.30 9.70
N ARG A 138 -3.62 11.05 9.82
CA ARG A 138 -2.82 10.33 8.84
C ARG A 138 -3.39 8.93 8.60
N ARG A 139 -3.44 8.51 7.34
CA ARG A 139 -3.98 7.23 6.90
C ARG A 139 -2.95 6.51 6.04
N ILE A 140 -2.61 5.29 6.43
CA ILE A 140 -1.55 4.49 5.82
C ILE A 140 -2.17 3.24 5.19
N THR A 141 -1.91 3.03 3.90
CA THR A 141 -2.30 1.84 3.13
C THR A 141 -1.07 1.08 2.64
N ASP A 142 -1.24 -0.09 2.04
CA ASP A 142 -0.17 -0.87 1.43
C ASP A 142 -0.63 -1.55 0.13
N ALA A 143 -0.63 -0.79 -0.96
CA ALA A 143 -0.99 -1.31 -2.28
C ALA A 143 -0.08 -2.46 -2.76
N SER A 144 1.18 -2.50 -2.31
CA SER A 144 2.12 -3.57 -2.68
C SER A 144 1.78 -4.92 -2.06
N GLY A 145 0.98 -4.94 -0.99
CA GLY A 145 0.51 -6.14 -0.32
C GLY A 145 -0.81 -6.69 -0.88
N ASP A 146 -1.44 -5.98 -1.81
CA ASP A 146 -2.70 -6.38 -2.43
C ASP A 146 -2.52 -7.54 -3.44
N LYS A 147 -3.62 -8.23 -3.76
CA LYS A 147 -3.66 -9.30 -4.78
C LYS A 147 -3.38 -8.77 -6.19
N ASP A 148 -3.79 -7.53 -6.47
CA ASP A 148 -3.48 -6.79 -7.69
C ASP A 148 -2.83 -5.45 -7.30
N PRO A 149 -1.50 -5.44 -7.09
CA PRO A 149 -0.79 -4.26 -6.60
C PRO A 149 -0.91 -3.04 -7.50
N LEU A 150 -1.00 -3.23 -8.83
CA LEU A 150 -1.12 -2.13 -9.77
C LEU A 150 -2.50 -1.49 -9.73
N ALA A 151 -3.55 -2.32 -9.69
CA ALA A 151 -4.92 -1.81 -9.54
C ALA A 151 -5.11 -1.12 -8.18
N ALA A 152 -4.59 -1.72 -7.10
CA ALA A 152 -4.63 -1.11 -5.78
C ALA A 152 -3.93 0.24 -5.75
N LEU A 153 -2.71 0.35 -6.31
CA LEU A 153 -1.97 1.61 -6.40
C LEU A 153 -2.76 2.67 -7.20
N GLN A 154 -3.41 2.27 -8.31
CA GLN A 154 -4.22 3.20 -9.09
C GLN A 154 -5.43 3.69 -8.29
N VAL A 155 -6.12 2.80 -7.56
CA VAL A 155 -7.23 3.18 -6.66
C VAL A 155 -6.76 4.18 -5.60
N ARG A 156 -5.58 3.95 -4.98
CA ARG A 156 -4.99 4.90 -4.01
C ARG A 156 -4.70 6.24 -4.69
N ALA A 157 -4.11 6.20 -5.88
CA ALA A 157 -3.79 7.41 -6.63
C ALA A 157 -5.05 8.22 -6.95
N ASP A 158 -6.11 7.58 -7.43
CA ASP A 158 -7.35 8.26 -7.85
C ASP A 158 -8.15 8.87 -6.68
N ASN A 159 -7.98 8.32 -5.48
CA ASN A 159 -8.73 8.71 -4.28
C ASN A 159 -7.85 9.36 -3.19
N LEU A 160 -6.64 9.78 -3.52
CA LEU A 160 -5.73 10.42 -2.56
C LEU A 160 -6.34 11.68 -1.97
N THR A 161 -6.34 11.78 -0.66
CA THR A 161 -6.73 12.98 0.11
C THR A 161 -5.58 13.41 1.02
N PRO A 162 -5.55 14.67 1.48
CA PRO A 162 -4.52 15.12 2.43
C PRO A 162 -4.44 14.23 3.67
N GLY A 163 -3.23 13.82 4.04
CA GLY A 163 -2.97 12.90 5.14
C GLY A 163 -2.93 11.42 4.75
N ASP A 164 -3.27 11.07 3.51
CA ASP A 164 -3.11 9.71 2.99
C ASP A 164 -1.65 9.45 2.58
N THR A 165 -1.21 8.23 2.82
CA THR A 165 0.08 7.71 2.33
C THR A 165 -0.03 6.21 2.06
N ASP A 166 0.98 5.67 1.37
CA ASP A 166 1.03 4.24 1.06
C ASP A 166 2.45 3.70 1.28
N LEU A 167 2.57 2.52 1.89
CA LEU A 167 3.85 1.90 2.16
C LEU A 167 4.63 1.53 0.88
N THR A 168 3.97 1.51 -0.28
CA THR A 168 4.65 1.45 -1.58
C THR A 168 5.67 2.59 -1.73
N TRP A 169 5.33 3.80 -1.24
CA TRP A 169 6.23 4.95 -1.23
C TRP A 169 7.39 4.80 -0.26
N THR A 170 7.13 4.29 0.93
CA THR A 170 8.14 4.05 1.97
C THR A 170 9.16 3.01 1.51
N ARG A 171 8.73 1.99 0.74
CA ARG A 171 9.64 1.01 0.11
C ARG A 171 10.65 1.66 -0.83
N LEU A 172 10.34 2.81 -1.40
CA LEU A 172 11.21 3.52 -2.35
C LEU A 172 12.26 4.41 -1.67
N THR A 173 12.16 4.69 -0.37
CA THR A 173 13.05 5.63 0.32
C THR A 173 14.54 5.32 0.10
N PRO A 174 15.05 4.07 0.23
CA PRO A 174 16.46 3.79 0.01
C PRO A 174 16.89 4.03 -1.44
N TRP A 175 16.04 3.72 -2.41
CA TRP A 175 16.28 3.96 -3.82
C TRP A 175 16.34 5.46 -4.12
N ARG A 176 15.36 6.21 -3.63
CA ARG A 176 15.28 7.67 -3.81
C ARG A 176 16.47 8.38 -3.19
N ALA A 177 16.85 7.98 -1.98
CA ALA A 177 18.03 8.53 -1.30
C ALA A 177 19.32 8.27 -2.07
N LEU A 178 19.51 7.05 -2.58
CA LEU A 178 20.70 6.71 -3.35
C LEU A 178 20.78 7.47 -4.67
N LEU A 179 19.67 7.59 -5.39
CA LEU A 179 19.61 8.35 -6.65
C LEU A 179 19.84 9.85 -6.42
N ALA A 180 19.26 10.44 -5.36
CA ALA A 180 19.51 11.83 -5.01
C ALA A 180 20.99 12.07 -4.67
N ALA A 181 21.58 11.22 -3.82
CA ALA A 181 22.99 11.30 -3.48
C ALA A 181 23.91 11.11 -4.70
N SER A 182 23.49 10.32 -5.70
CA SER A 182 24.22 10.16 -6.96
C SER A 182 24.32 11.45 -7.74
N LEU A 183 23.22 12.20 -7.83
CA LEU A 183 23.16 13.48 -8.54
C LEU A 183 23.87 14.60 -7.79
N ASP A 184 23.90 14.54 -6.45
CA ASP A 184 24.68 15.48 -5.64
C ASP A 184 26.19 15.27 -5.83
N GLN A 185 26.64 14.00 -5.93
CA GLN A 185 28.05 13.66 -6.16
C GLN A 185 28.48 13.82 -7.61
N PHE A 186 27.58 13.63 -8.55
CA PHE A 186 27.80 13.73 -9.99
C PHE A 186 26.67 14.57 -10.62
N PRO A 187 26.74 15.90 -10.48
CA PRO A 187 25.76 16.78 -11.10
C PRO A 187 25.78 16.64 -12.62
N ALA A 188 24.68 16.15 -13.20
CA ALA A 188 24.55 15.91 -14.62
C ALA A 188 23.14 16.19 -15.11
N THR A 189 23.02 16.60 -16.37
CA THR A 189 21.74 16.69 -17.06
C THR A 189 21.26 15.29 -17.41
N ILE A 190 20.12 14.87 -16.86
CA ILE A 190 19.51 13.59 -17.18
C ILE A 190 18.71 13.73 -18.48
N LYS A 191 18.92 12.80 -19.42
CA LYS A 191 18.24 12.77 -20.73
C LYS A 191 17.02 11.84 -20.72
N SER A 192 17.12 10.73 -20.02
CA SER A 192 16.05 9.73 -19.86
C SER A 192 16.32 8.85 -18.65
N ALA A 193 15.32 8.11 -18.21
CA ALA A 193 15.46 7.13 -17.15
C ALA A 193 14.76 5.81 -17.49
N VAL A 194 15.28 4.70 -16.92
CA VAL A 194 14.68 3.37 -17.04
C VAL A 194 14.54 2.79 -15.63
N VAL A 195 13.36 2.25 -15.34
CA VAL A 195 13.09 1.48 -14.12
C VAL A 195 12.80 0.03 -14.51
N GLU A 196 13.66 -0.87 -14.07
CA GLU A 196 13.59 -2.30 -14.33
C GLU A 196 13.02 -3.02 -13.11
N ALA A 197 11.97 -3.82 -13.29
CA ALA A 197 11.32 -4.58 -12.20
C ALA A 197 10.48 -5.71 -12.78
N ASP A 198 9.99 -6.62 -11.91
CA ASP A 198 8.92 -7.53 -12.28
C ASP A 198 7.66 -6.77 -12.75
N ARG A 199 6.83 -7.47 -13.53
CA ARG A 199 5.71 -6.86 -14.27
C ARG A 199 4.72 -6.13 -13.36
N ASP A 200 4.25 -6.80 -12.31
CA ASP A 200 3.15 -6.32 -11.46
C ASP A 200 3.69 -5.57 -10.22
N ASN A 201 4.72 -4.74 -10.42
CA ASN A 201 5.44 -4.05 -9.35
C ASN A 201 4.94 -2.63 -9.12
N ALA A 202 4.05 -2.43 -8.16
CA ALA A 202 3.53 -1.12 -7.78
C ALA A 202 4.64 -0.13 -7.35
N PRO A 203 5.64 -0.49 -6.53
CA PRO A 203 6.77 0.39 -6.25
C PRO A 203 7.50 0.91 -7.49
N ALA A 204 7.66 0.07 -8.51
CA ALA A 204 8.36 0.48 -9.73
C ALA A 204 7.55 1.46 -10.58
N GLU A 205 6.22 1.34 -10.63
CA GLU A 205 5.36 2.32 -11.28
C GLU A 205 5.41 3.68 -10.57
N LEU A 206 5.35 3.66 -9.24
CA LEU A 206 5.45 4.88 -8.44
C LEU A 206 6.85 5.50 -8.53
N MET A 207 7.91 4.68 -8.61
CA MET A 207 9.28 5.14 -8.85
C MET A 207 9.41 5.84 -10.21
N ALA A 208 8.85 5.25 -11.27
CA ALA A 208 8.88 5.84 -12.60
C ALA A 208 8.13 7.19 -12.63
N ALA A 209 6.99 7.27 -11.95
CA ALA A 209 6.23 8.50 -11.80
C ALA A 209 7.01 9.57 -11.02
N TRP A 210 7.67 9.20 -9.92
CA TRP A 210 8.52 10.11 -9.15
C TRP A 210 9.69 10.65 -9.97
N LEU A 211 10.41 9.78 -10.71
CA LEU A 211 11.51 10.20 -11.57
C LEU A 211 11.04 11.17 -12.67
N GLU A 212 9.91 10.88 -13.31
CA GLU A 212 9.35 11.76 -14.33
C GLU A 212 8.96 13.13 -13.74
N ALA A 213 8.33 13.14 -12.57
CA ALA A 213 7.95 14.38 -11.88
C ALA A 213 9.17 15.23 -11.48
N ARG A 214 10.25 14.59 -11.00
CA ARG A 214 11.45 15.28 -10.49
C ARG A 214 12.43 15.69 -11.58
N LEU A 215 12.65 14.83 -12.56
CA LEU A 215 13.68 15.04 -13.59
C LEU A 215 13.11 15.70 -14.87
N ARG A 216 11.77 15.64 -15.07
CA ARG A 216 11.08 16.15 -16.28
C ARG A 216 11.61 15.52 -17.58
N VAL A 217 11.88 14.22 -17.53
CA VAL A 217 12.34 13.41 -18.65
C VAL A 217 11.43 12.21 -18.87
N ASP A 218 11.50 11.60 -20.05
CA ASP A 218 10.80 10.35 -20.30
C ASP A 218 11.37 9.21 -19.43
N VAL A 219 10.48 8.48 -18.75
CA VAL A 219 10.84 7.34 -17.91
C VAL A 219 10.15 6.08 -18.44
N VAL A 220 10.98 5.11 -18.83
CA VAL A 220 10.52 3.83 -19.36
C VAL A 220 10.48 2.78 -18.26
N ARG A 221 9.37 2.06 -18.14
CA ARG A 221 9.29 0.83 -17.36
C ARG A 221 9.71 -0.34 -18.25
N LYS A 222 10.58 -1.19 -17.72
CA LYS A 222 11.05 -2.41 -18.39
C LYS A 222 10.82 -3.62 -17.49
N ASP A 223 10.11 -4.60 -18.04
CA ASP A 223 9.86 -5.87 -17.34
C ASP A 223 11.15 -6.69 -17.26
N THR A 224 11.44 -7.21 -16.07
CA THR A 224 12.54 -8.12 -15.80
C THR A 224 12.09 -9.27 -14.91
N GLU A 225 12.89 -10.31 -14.81
CA GLU A 225 12.68 -11.37 -13.84
C GLU A 225 13.06 -10.83 -12.45
N GLY A 226 12.04 -10.48 -11.65
CA GLY A 226 12.19 -9.90 -10.32
C GLY A 226 12.98 -10.75 -9.33
N PRO A 227 12.74 -10.62 -8.06
CA PRO A 227 11.62 -9.91 -7.46
C PRO A 227 11.88 -8.41 -7.27
N GLY A 228 10.84 -7.62 -7.40
CA GLY A 228 10.84 -6.19 -7.13
C GLY A 228 11.65 -5.37 -8.13
N ILE A 229 12.04 -4.17 -7.75
CA ILE A 229 12.92 -3.34 -8.58
C ILE A 229 14.30 -4.00 -8.66
N THR A 230 14.75 -4.28 -9.89
CA THR A 230 16.03 -4.90 -10.19
C THR A 230 17.07 -3.89 -10.66
N GLY A 231 16.63 -2.76 -11.22
CA GLY A 231 17.54 -1.74 -11.70
C GLY A 231 16.90 -0.39 -11.95
N ILE A 232 17.70 0.66 -11.78
CA ILE A 232 17.36 2.01 -12.22
C ILE A 232 18.58 2.57 -12.95
N ARG A 233 18.35 3.14 -14.14
CA ARG A 233 19.37 3.78 -14.98
C ARG A 233 18.95 5.20 -15.31
N LEU A 234 19.87 6.15 -15.14
CA LEU A 234 19.70 7.54 -15.53
C LEU A 234 20.72 7.86 -16.62
N ALA A 235 20.26 8.09 -17.83
CA ALA A 235 21.14 8.40 -18.96
C ALA A 235 21.65 9.84 -18.89
N THR A 236 22.98 10.03 -18.95
CA THR A 236 23.63 11.34 -18.99
C THR A 236 24.52 11.47 -20.26
N PRO A 237 24.98 12.67 -20.62
CA PRO A 237 25.93 12.84 -21.72
C PRO A 237 27.28 12.13 -21.51
N ALA A 238 27.66 11.87 -20.27
CA ALA A 238 28.95 11.25 -19.92
C ALA A 238 28.87 9.73 -19.70
N GLY A 239 27.67 9.14 -19.80
CA GLY A 239 27.38 7.75 -19.52
C GLY A 239 26.23 7.60 -18.50
N ASP A 240 25.91 6.38 -18.13
CA ASP A 240 24.76 6.12 -17.28
C ASP A 240 25.12 6.11 -15.78
N ILE A 241 24.24 6.69 -14.96
CA ILE A 241 24.21 6.43 -13.52
C ILE A 241 23.32 5.21 -13.32
N GLU A 242 23.85 4.19 -12.66
CA GLU A 242 23.13 2.92 -12.50
C GLU A 242 23.09 2.46 -11.04
N VAL A 243 21.93 1.95 -10.65
CA VAL A 243 21.73 1.21 -9.41
C VAL A 243 21.13 -0.12 -9.80
N LEU A 244 21.89 -1.20 -9.74
CA LEU A 244 21.48 -2.54 -10.18
C LEU A 244 21.48 -3.49 -8.98
N ARG A 245 20.32 -4.04 -8.66
CA ARG A 245 20.16 -5.07 -7.64
C ARG A 245 20.27 -6.43 -8.31
N GLY A 246 21.34 -7.14 -8.05
CA GLY A 246 21.49 -8.53 -8.47
C GLY A 246 20.63 -9.48 -7.65
N SER A 247 21.05 -10.75 -7.53
CA SER A 247 20.39 -11.77 -6.71
C SER A 247 20.40 -11.48 -5.20
N SER A 248 21.25 -10.57 -4.74
CA SER A 248 21.31 -10.16 -3.33
C SER A 248 20.06 -9.40 -2.91
N ALA A 249 19.47 -9.80 -1.77
CA ALA A 249 18.36 -9.07 -1.15
C ALA A 249 18.81 -7.84 -0.37
N THR A 250 20.13 -7.66 -0.11
CA THR A 250 20.67 -6.68 0.84
C THR A 250 21.56 -5.61 0.21
N ALA A 251 22.05 -5.83 -1.01
CA ALA A 251 23.01 -4.94 -1.66
C ALA A 251 22.65 -4.69 -3.13
N ALA A 252 23.14 -3.58 -3.65
CA ALA A 252 23.05 -3.22 -5.06
C ALA A 252 24.42 -2.75 -5.56
N GLN A 253 24.65 -2.96 -6.83
CA GLN A 253 25.77 -2.42 -7.57
C GLN A 253 25.42 -0.98 -7.97
N TYR A 254 26.33 -0.07 -7.69
CA TYR A 254 26.19 1.35 -7.96
C TYR A 254 27.33 1.84 -8.83
N SER A 255 27.01 2.55 -9.90
CA SER A 255 28.00 3.15 -10.79
C SER A 255 27.61 4.56 -11.22
N VAL A 256 28.58 5.42 -11.33
CA VAL A 256 28.50 6.73 -11.97
C VAL A 256 29.63 6.87 -12.97
N PRO A 257 29.46 7.65 -14.06
CA PRO A 257 30.50 7.84 -15.07
C PRO A 257 31.82 8.30 -14.49
N GLY A 258 32.90 7.70 -14.93
CA GLY A 258 34.27 8.08 -14.50
C GLY A 258 34.68 7.63 -13.09
N GLN A 259 33.83 6.87 -12.39
CA GLN A 259 34.16 6.32 -11.08
C GLN A 259 34.12 4.78 -11.07
N PRO A 260 34.92 4.14 -10.22
CA PRO A 260 34.84 2.70 -10.03
C PRO A 260 33.45 2.30 -9.50
N GLN A 261 32.97 1.18 -10.00
CA GLN A 261 31.74 0.56 -9.52
C GLN A 261 31.87 0.15 -8.05
N ARG A 262 30.81 0.34 -7.27
CA ARG A 262 30.79 0.07 -5.83
C ARG A 262 29.57 -0.77 -5.46
N MET A 263 29.69 -1.54 -4.40
CA MET A 263 28.55 -2.18 -3.74
C MET A 263 28.02 -1.26 -2.64
N VAL A 264 26.71 -1.08 -2.61
CA VAL A 264 26.01 -0.27 -1.62
C VAL A 264 24.94 -1.10 -0.93
N ALA A 265 24.67 -0.81 0.33
CA ALA A 265 23.58 -1.44 1.05
C ALA A 265 22.23 -0.97 0.46
N LEU A 266 21.40 -1.93 0.06
CA LEU A 266 20.06 -1.67 -0.46
C LEU A 266 19.13 -2.83 -0.07
N LYS A 267 18.92 -2.99 1.23
CA LYS A 267 18.08 -4.06 1.81
C LYS A 267 16.61 -3.90 1.38
N ARG A 268 15.95 -5.03 1.12
CA ARG A 268 14.49 -5.08 1.09
C ARG A 268 13.97 -5.07 2.51
N ARG A 269 13.17 -4.06 2.83
CA ARG A 269 12.63 -3.87 4.17
C ARG A 269 11.33 -4.65 4.35
N ASP A 270 11.15 -5.23 5.52
CA ASP A 270 9.90 -5.86 5.92
C ASP A 270 8.86 -4.83 6.39
N ILE A 271 7.66 -5.30 6.71
CA ILE A 271 6.54 -4.44 7.08
C ILE A 271 6.82 -3.67 8.39
N ASN A 272 7.57 -4.25 9.31
CA ASN A 272 7.89 -3.64 10.60
C ASN A 272 8.81 -2.42 10.39
N GLU A 273 9.84 -2.59 9.56
CA GLU A 273 10.76 -1.49 9.19
C GLU A 273 10.04 -0.38 8.41
N LEU A 274 9.07 -0.75 7.56
CA LEU A 274 8.32 0.21 6.75
C LEU A 274 7.39 1.06 7.61
N ILE A 275 6.60 0.44 8.48
CA ILE A 275 5.68 1.17 9.33
C ILE A 275 6.42 2.03 10.35
N THR A 276 7.52 1.54 10.91
CA THR A 276 8.36 2.30 11.83
C THR A 276 8.93 3.56 11.17
N GLU A 277 9.40 3.46 9.91
CA GLU A 277 9.87 4.64 9.17
C GLU A 277 8.73 5.60 8.84
N GLU A 278 7.56 5.10 8.43
CA GLU A 278 6.43 5.94 8.05
C GLU A 278 5.92 6.77 9.24
N LEU A 279 6.00 6.24 10.46
CA LEU A 279 5.60 6.93 11.69
C LEU A 279 6.57 8.03 12.15
N ARG A 280 7.75 8.16 11.56
CA ARG A 280 8.69 9.27 11.85
C ARG A 280 8.19 10.62 11.37
N ARG A 281 7.24 10.63 10.42
CA ARG A 281 6.67 11.85 9.84
C ARG A 281 5.16 11.84 9.98
N MET A 282 4.64 12.80 10.70
CA MET A 282 3.19 12.99 10.85
C MET A 282 2.63 13.98 9.80
N ASP A 283 3.49 14.81 9.21
CA ASP A 283 3.11 15.78 8.19
C ASP A 283 2.87 15.13 6.83
N ALA A 284 2.07 15.78 5.99
CA ALA A 284 1.85 15.38 4.60
C ALA A 284 3.16 15.39 3.80
N ASP A 285 3.35 14.38 2.92
CA ASP A 285 4.50 14.30 2.03
C ASP A 285 4.16 14.87 0.64
N GLY A 286 4.43 16.15 0.43
CA GLY A 286 4.20 16.81 -0.86
C GLY A 286 5.01 16.22 -2.02
N ILE A 287 6.09 15.46 -1.76
CA ILE A 287 6.84 14.74 -2.80
C ILE A 287 6.09 13.48 -3.22
N PHE A 288 5.48 12.78 -2.27
CA PHE A 288 4.57 11.67 -2.55
C PHE A 288 3.38 12.13 -3.37
N GLU A 289 2.72 13.23 -2.98
CA GLU A 289 1.58 13.79 -3.71
C GLU A 289 1.93 14.12 -5.16
N GLN A 290 3.11 14.72 -5.42
CA GLN A 290 3.60 14.99 -6.76
C GLN A 290 3.84 13.70 -7.57
N ALA A 291 4.39 12.66 -6.95
CA ALA A 291 4.61 11.38 -7.60
C ALA A 291 3.28 10.70 -7.95
N VAL A 292 2.29 10.75 -7.06
CA VAL A 292 0.93 10.22 -7.30
C VAL A 292 0.23 10.99 -8.43
N GLN A 293 0.32 12.32 -8.46
CA GLN A 293 -0.24 13.12 -9.54
C GLN A 293 0.38 12.77 -10.90
N MET A 294 1.69 12.53 -10.93
CA MET A 294 2.37 12.08 -12.15
C MET A 294 1.94 10.65 -12.54
N LEU A 295 1.73 9.77 -11.56
CA LEU A 295 1.21 8.41 -11.80
C LEU A 295 -0.14 8.45 -12.52
N ARG A 296 -1.09 9.29 -12.07
CA ARG A 296 -2.38 9.53 -12.75
C ARG A 296 -2.17 9.98 -14.19
N THR A 297 -1.29 10.98 -14.40
CA THR A 297 -0.98 11.50 -15.74
C THR A 297 -0.42 10.41 -16.66
N ARG A 298 0.45 9.54 -16.14
CA ARG A 298 1.01 8.38 -16.89
C ARG A 298 -0.09 7.40 -17.28
N SER A 299 -0.97 7.06 -16.35
CA SER A 299 -2.10 6.14 -16.58
C SER A 299 -3.06 6.67 -17.66
N GLU A 300 -3.40 7.96 -17.61
CA GLU A 300 -4.23 8.62 -18.63
C GLU A 300 -3.56 8.60 -20.01
N ARG A 301 -2.25 8.88 -20.10
CA ARG A 301 -1.49 8.81 -21.36
C ARG A 301 -1.47 7.39 -21.93
N ALA A 302 -1.31 6.37 -21.07
CA ALA A 302 -1.34 4.97 -21.48
C ALA A 302 -2.72 4.56 -22.01
N SER A 303 -3.79 4.98 -21.34
CA SER A 303 -5.18 4.72 -21.75
C SER A 303 -5.52 5.36 -23.10
N ARG A 304 -5.04 6.58 -23.37
CA ARG A 304 -5.23 7.27 -24.66
C ARG A 304 -4.42 6.64 -25.80
N LYS A 305 -3.26 6.05 -25.51
CA LYS A 305 -2.40 5.37 -26.50
C LYS A 305 -2.84 3.94 -26.79
N ALA A 306 -3.67 3.31 -25.93
CA ALA A 306 -4.20 1.98 -26.16
C ALA A 306 -5.20 2.04 -27.36
N PRO A 307 -4.87 1.52 -28.55
CA PRO A 307 -5.75 1.65 -29.71
C PRO A 307 -7.03 0.86 -29.46
N VAL A 308 -8.13 1.32 -30.07
CA VAL A 308 -9.47 0.72 -30.14
C VAL A 308 -9.44 -0.68 -30.81
N LYS A 309 -8.58 -1.57 -30.38
CA LYS A 309 -8.48 -2.96 -30.90
C LYS A 309 -9.66 -3.84 -30.45
N LYS A 310 -10.44 -3.44 -29.45
CA LYS A 310 -11.60 -4.21 -28.98
C LYS A 310 -12.86 -4.04 -29.84
N ALA A 311 -13.00 -2.99 -30.63
CA ALA A 311 -14.16 -2.79 -31.52
C ALA A 311 -14.04 -3.57 -32.83
N ALA A 312 -12.84 -3.77 -33.36
CA ALA A 312 -12.61 -4.51 -34.60
C ALA A 312 -12.81 -6.03 -34.44
N ALA A 313 -12.46 -6.60 -33.28
CA ALA A 313 -12.63 -8.03 -33.02
C ALA A 313 -14.11 -8.43 -32.88
N LYS A 314 -14.97 -7.52 -32.39
CA LYS A 314 -16.42 -7.77 -32.28
C LYS A 314 -17.13 -7.66 -33.63
N LYS A 315 -16.67 -6.80 -34.52
CA LYS A 315 -17.24 -6.69 -35.91
C LYS A 315 -16.87 -7.89 -36.79
N ASN A 316 -15.68 -8.46 -36.65
CA ASN A 316 -15.29 -9.67 -37.41
C ASN A 316 -15.97 -10.95 -36.89
N ARG A 317 -16.41 -11.04 -35.64
CA ARG A 317 -17.21 -12.15 -35.14
C ARG A 317 -18.68 -12.08 -35.60
N ALA A 318 -19.27 -10.89 -35.73
CA ALA A 318 -20.63 -10.70 -36.21
C ALA A 318 -20.73 -10.92 -37.76
N GLY A 319 -19.70 -10.57 -38.50
CA GLY A 319 -19.66 -10.79 -39.97
C GLY A 319 -19.47 -12.26 -40.37
N LYS A 320 -18.87 -13.10 -39.49
CA LYS A 320 -18.69 -14.53 -39.78
C LYS A 320 -19.89 -15.41 -39.38
N ALA A 321 -20.80 -14.90 -38.56
CA ALA A 321 -22.05 -15.60 -38.18
C ALA A 321 -23.20 -15.40 -39.19
N ALA A 322 -23.10 -14.38 -40.08
CA ALA A 322 -24.14 -14.08 -41.06
C ALA A 322 -23.92 -14.74 -42.44
N ALA A 323 -22.82 -15.46 -42.65
CA ALA A 323 -22.47 -16.06 -43.97
C ALA A 323 -22.65 -17.59 -44.03
N GLY A 324 -23.35 -18.20 -43.08
CA GLY A 324 -23.45 -19.64 -42.95
C GLY A 324 -24.86 -20.25 -42.98
N THR A 325 -25.83 -19.65 -43.71
CA THR A 325 -27.13 -20.29 -43.92
C THR A 325 -27.52 -20.21 -45.40
N SER A 326 -27.18 -21.27 -46.15
CA SER A 326 -27.75 -21.54 -47.46
C SER A 326 -28.70 -22.74 -47.35
N PRO A 327 -29.93 -22.69 -47.88
CA PRO A 327 -30.90 -23.76 -47.66
C PRO A 327 -30.70 -24.94 -48.61
N ALA A 328 -30.69 -26.11 -48.06
CA ALA A 328 -30.67 -27.37 -48.84
C ALA A 328 -31.98 -27.59 -49.57
N ARG A 329 -31.89 -27.80 -50.85
CA ARG A 329 -32.93 -28.09 -51.82
C ARG A 329 -33.40 -29.55 -51.59
N THR A 330 -34.67 -29.73 -51.26
CA THR A 330 -35.45 -30.97 -51.34
C THR A 330 -35.61 -31.43 -52.76
N THR A 331 -35.17 -32.63 -53.10
CA THR A 331 -35.64 -33.37 -54.29
C THR A 331 -36.34 -34.65 -53.84
N ASP A 332 -37.63 -34.62 -54.10
CA ASP A 332 -38.57 -35.76 -54.08
C ASP A 332 -38.23 -36.76 -55.19
N LYS A 333 -38.13 -38.03 -54.93
CA LYS A 333 -38.31 -39.12 -55.91
C LYS A 333 -39.00 -40.30 -55.28
N ARG A 334 -40.27 -40.40 -55.64
CA ARG A 334 -41.12 -41.62 -55.63
C ARG A 334 -40.52 -42.70 -56.50
N THR A 335 -40.89 -43.89 -56.17
CA THR A 335 -41.09 -45.21 -56.85
C THR A 335 -40.25 -46.26 -56.10
N GLY A 336 -40.76 -47.43 -55.71
CA GLY A 336 -41.92 -48.19 -56.03
C GLY A 336 -41.55 -49.67 -55.97
N ARG A 337 -42.34 -50.51 -55.31
CA ARG A 337 -42.46 -51.99 -55.45
C ARG A 337 -41.18 -52.85 -55.20
N ASN A 338 -41.17 -53.71 -54.26
CA ASN A 338 -41.84 -55.05 -54.08
C ASN A 338 -41.77 -55.48 -52.63
#